data_91f009fd3900c5a70f8aefd6cc6a450f
#
_entry.id   91f009fd3900c5a70f8aefd6cc6a450f
#
_cell.length_a   1.000
_cell.length_b   1.000
_cell.length_c   1.000
_cell.angle_alpha   90.00
_cell.angle_beta   90.00
_cell.angle_gamma   90.00
#
_symmetry.space_group_name_H-M   'P 1'
#
loop_
_entity.id
_entity.type
_entity.pdbx_description
1 polymer ?
#
loop_
_entity_poly.entity_id
_entity_poly.type
_entity_poly.pdbx_seq_one_letter_code
_entity_poly.pdbx_strand_id
1 'polypeptide(L)'
;MPQTPSPLPGRVVLTSDPIDPSAEREALTAGQHDVGGVCIFEGLVRDFSGSDSDSLTLEHYPGMTEKALEAIRIRAGERWPLYGLTILHRVGKMLPGERIVAVIACSRHRQAAFDACSYAMDYLKTEAPFWKLEDDGKGKADWVDARESDHEARDRWSKD
;
A
#
# COMPACT_ATOMS: atom_id res chain seq x y z
N MET A 1 11.08 -30.58 -16.37
CA MET A 1 11.17 -29.11 -16.46
C MET A 1 10.59 -28.51 -15.20
N PRO A 2 11.36 -27.73 -14.45
CA PRO A 2 10.76 -26.99 -13.34
C PRO A 2 9.71 -26.05 -13.90
N GLN A 3 8.50 -26.14 -13.40
CA GLN A 3 7.45 -25.19 -13.77
C GLN A 3 7.86 -23.83 -13.22
N THR A 4 7.84 -22.82 -14.10
CA THR A 4 7.98 -21.43 -13.64
C THR A 4 6.83 -21.18 -12.67
N PRO A 5 7.10 -20.70 -11.45
CA PRO A 5 6.01 -20.40 -10.53
C PRO A 5 5.05 -19.44 -11.20
N SER A 6 3.76 -19.73 -11.10
CA SER A 6 2.74 -18.79 -11.58
C SER A 6 2.95 -17.45 -10.89
N PRO A 7 2.89 -16.32 -11.62
CA PRO A 7 3.05 -15.03 -10.97
C PRO A 7 1.95 -14.84 -9.93
N LEU A 8 2.31 -14.20 -8.81
CA LEU A 8 1.35 -13.90 -7.75
C LEU A 8 0.20 -13.06 -8.31
N PRO A 9 -1.06 -13.52 -8.22
CA PRO A 9 -2.20 -12.73 -8.67
C PRO A 9 -2.25 -11.37 -7.96
N GLY A 10 -2.81 -10.39 -8.64
CA GLY A 10 -2.85 -9.02 -8.16
C GLY A 10 -1.94 -8.12 -8.96
N ARG A 11 -1.83 -6.88 -8.51
CA ARG A 11 -1.10 -5.84 -9.23
C ARG A 11 -0.72 -4.66 -8.35
N VAL A 12 0.12 -3.80 -8.88
CA VAL A 12 0.39 -2.47 -8.34
C VAL A 12 -0.34 -1.45 -9.21
N VAL A 13 -1.08 -0.55 -8.60
CA VAL A 13 -1.71 0.58 -9.27
C VAL A 13 -1.23 1.87 -8.60
N LEU A 14 -0.66 2.76 -9.39
CA LEU A 14 -0.25 4.09 -8.97
C LEU A 14 -1.03 5.07 -9.83
N THR A 15 -1.87 5.90 -9.21
CA THR A 15 -2.81 6.74 -9.95
C THR A 15 -3.09 8.06 -9.24
N SER A 16 -3.43 9.09 -10.01
CA SER A 16 -3.93 10.35 -9.45
C SER A 16 -5.46 10.33 -9.25
N ASP A 17 -6.12 9.29 -9.74
CA ASP A 17 -7.57 9.13 -9.59
C ASP A 17 -7.92 8.43 -8.28
N PRO A 18 -9.17 8.56 -7.78
CA PRO A 18 -9.62 7.81 -6.63
C PRO A 18 -9.42 6.31 -6.80
N ILE A 19 -8.99 5.64 -5.74
CA ILE A 19 -8.79 4.19 -5.74
C ILE A 19 -10.04 3.48 -5.24
N ASP A 20 -10.29 2.28 -5.77
CA ASP A 20 -11.46 1.45 -5.42
C ASP A 20 -11.01 0.08 -4.90
N PRO A 21 -10.75 -0.04 -3.58
CA PRO A 21 -10.33 -1.32 -2.99
C PRO A 21 -11.37 -2.43 -3.15
N SER A 22 -12.64 -2.11 -3.15
CA SER A 22 -13.71 -3.12 -3.27
C SER A 22 -13.69 -3.79 -4.63
N ALA A 23 -13.51 -3.02 -5.70
CA ALA A 23 -13.42 -3.58 -7.05
C ALA A 23 -12.18 -4.45 -7.21
N GLU A 24 -11.05 -4.03 -6.65
CA GLU A 24 -9.81 -4.82 -6.68
C GLU A 24 -9.96 -6.12 -5.88
N ARG A 25 -10.63 -6.08 -4.72
CA ARG A 25 -10.90 -7.26 -3.92
C ARG A 25 -11.74 -8.27 -4.72
N GLU A 26 -12.79 -7.81 -5.36
CA GLU A 26 -13.64 -8.68 -6.17
C GLU A 26 -12.86 -9.32 -7.32
N ALA A 27 -12.04 -8.53 -8.02
CA ALA A 27 -11.20 -9.03 -9.11
C ALA A 27 -10.20 -10.09 -8.60
N LEU A 28 -9.62 -9.86 -7.42
CA LEU A 28 -8.60 -10.73 -6.84
C LEU A 28 -9.18 -12.08 -6.38
N THR A 29 -10.43 -12.09 -5.93
CA THR A 29 -11.07 -13.30 -5.40
C THR A 29 -12.02 -13.99 -6.39
N ALA A 30 -12.22 -13.42 -7.57
CA ALA A 30 -13.15 -13.99 -8.57
C ALA A 30 -12.73 -15.40 -8.96
N GLY A 31 -13.64 -16.36 -8.80
CA GLY A 31 -13.38 -17.78 -9.11
C GLY A 31 -12.44 -18.50 -8.15
N GLN A 32 -12.00 -17.84 -7.07
CA GLN A 32 -11.06 -18.37 -6.10
C GLN A 32 -11.82 -18.92 -4.88
N HIS A 33 -12.29 -20.16 -4.95
CA HIS A 33 -13.11 -20.76 -3.88
C HIS A 33 -12.30 -21.22 -2.67
N ASP A 34 -10.96 -21.22 -2.76
CA ASP A 34 -10.06 -21.62 -1.68
C ASP A 34 -9.68 -20.45 -0.77
N VAL A 35 -10.03 -19.22 -1.14
CA VAL A 35 -9.72 -18.05 -0.31
C VAL A 35 -10.59 -18.11 0.95
N GLY A 36 -9.92 -18.23 2.09
CA GLY A 36 -10.57 -18.26 3.40
C GLY A 36 -10.43 -16.95 4.16
N GLY A 37 -9.48 -16.10 3.75
CA GLY A 37 -9.26 -14.81 4.40
C GLY A 37 -8.85 -13.72 3.41
N VAL A 38 -9.43 -12.55 3.59
CA VAL A 38 -9.05 -11.33 2.87
C VAL A 38 -8.79 -10.25 3.90
N CYS A 39 -7.61 -9.66 3.83
CA CYS A 39 -7.25 -8.51 4.66
C CYS A 39 -7.11 -7.30 3.76
N ILE A 40 -7.81 -6.22 4.11
CA ILE A 40 -7.69 -4.94 3.41
C ILE A 40 -7.29 -3.90 4.43
N PHE A 41 -6.18 -3.23 4.16
CA PHE A 41 -5.82 -2.02 4.88
C PHE A 41 -6.05 -0.81 3.97
N GLU A 42 -6.68 0.23 4.49
CA GLU A 42 -6.84 1.49 3.80
C GLU A 42 -6.22 2.61 4.62
N GLY A 43 -5.36 3.41 3.99
CA GLY A 43 -4.82 4.63 4.59
C GLY A 43 -5.56 5.83 4.05
N LEU A 44 -5.94 6.74 4.93
CA LEU A 44 -6.70 7.93 4.59
C LEU A 44 -5.90 9.18 4.93
N VAL A 45 -6.17 10.26 4.22
CA VAL A 45 -5.64 11.59 4.58
C VAL A 45 -6.34 12.05 5.85
N ARG A 46 -5.55 12.40 6.87
CA ARG A 46 -6.07 12.97 8.12
C ARG A 46 -5.89 14.48 8.13
N ASP A 47 -6.73 15.16 8.91
CA ASP A 47 -6.45 16.55 9.29
C ASP A 47 -5.11 16.62 10.03
N PHE A 48 -4.31 17.64 9.77
CA PHE A 48 -3.02 17.82 10.43
C PHE A 48 -2.85 19.21 11.06
N SER A 49 -3.52 20.24 10.54
CA SER A 49 -3.43 21.60 11.09
C SER A 49 -4.73 22.07 11.74
N GLY A 50 -5.83 21.37 11.50
CA GLY A 50 -7.17 21.83 11.89
C GLY A 50 -7.77 22.86 10.96
N SER A 51 -7.10 23.16 9.83
CA SER A 51 -7.61 24.09 8.82
C SER A 51 -8.59 23.37 7.90
N ASP A 52 -9.66 24.08 7.50
CA ASP A 52 -10.58 23.58 6.48
C ASP A 52 -9.94 23.45 5.09
N SER A 53 -8.74 24.01 4.94
CA SER A 53 -7.98 24.02 3.69
C SER A 53 -6.79 23.08 3.70
N ASP A 54 -6.73 22.13 4.63
CA ASP A 54 -5.68 21.11 4.67
C ASP A 54 -5.69 20.28 3.39
N SER A 55 -4.51 20.05 2.85
CA SER A 55 -4.32 19.12 1.73
C SER A 55 -2.99 18.40 1.86
N LEU A 56 -2.94 17.20 1.30
CA LEU A 56 -1.73 16.39 1.17
C LEU A 56 -1.44 16.21 -0.30
N THR A 57 -0.24 16.56 -0.74
CA THR A 57 0.20 16.25 -2.10
C THR A 57 1.30 15.21 -2.03
N LEU A 58 1.12 14.13 -2.78
CA LEU A 58 2.10 13.07 -2.88
C LEU A 58 2.80 13.16 -4.22
N GLU A 59 4.13 13.27 -4.16
CA GLU A 59 4.98 13.15 -5.34
C GLU A 59 5.66 11.79 -5.34
N HIS A 60 5.93 11.26 -6.51
CA HIS A 60 6.58 9.96 -6.67
C HIS A 60 7.67 10.03 -7.75
N TYR A 61 8.49 9.01 -7.82
CA TYR A 61 9.52 8.87 -8.84
C TYR A 61 9.02 7.89 -9.91
N PRO A 62 8.51 8.40 -11.07
CA PRO A 62 7.93 7.52 -12.11
C PRO A 62 8.87 6.40 -12.51
N GLY A 63 8.33 5.18 -12.59
CA GLY A 63 9.10 3.97 -12.89
C GLY A 63 9.75 3.35 -11.65
N MET A 64 10.44 4.13 -10.83
CA MET A 64 11.13 3.62 -9.64
C MET A 64 10.15 3.28 -8.52
N THR A 65 9.13 4.11 -8.32
CA THR A 65 8.11 3.86 -7.30
C THR A 65 7.32 2.59 -7.61
N GLU A 66 6.89 2.41 -8.86
CA GLU A 66 6.18 1.21 -9.27
C GLU A 66 7.03 -0.05 -9.08
N LYS A 67 8.31 0.01 -9.43
CA LYS A 67 9.24 -1.11 -9.23
C LYS A 67 9.43 -1.45 -7.75
N ALA A 68 9.53 -0.43 -6.89
CA ALA A 68 9.67 -0.63 -5.45
C ALA A 68 8.43 -1.31 -4.88
N LEU A 69 7.24 -0.88 -5.28
CA LEU A 69 5.98 -1.47 -4.84
C LEU A 69 5.84 -2.92 -5.34
N GLU A 70 6.20 -3.18 -6.59
CA GLU A 70 6.14 -4.54 -7.15
C GLU A 70 7.13 -5.47 -6.44
N ALA A 71 8.34 -4.98 -6.10
CA ALA A 71 9.31 -5.76 -5.34
C ALA A 71 8.77 -6.13 -3.95
N ILE A 72 8.09 -5.22 -3.28
CA ILE A 72 7.44 -5.48 -1.99
C ILE A 72 6.38 -6.57 -2.14
N ARG A 73 5.54 -6.46 -3.16
CA ARG A 73 4.48 -7.43 -3.45
C ARG A 73 5.03 -8.83 -3.67
N ILE A 74 6.08 -8.95 -4.49
CA ILE A 74 6.73 -10.23 -4.78
C ILE A 74 7.36 -10.82 -3.53
N ARG A 75 8.08 -10.03 -2.73
CA ARG A 75 8.70 -10.49 -1.48
C ARG A 75 7.66 -11.00 -0.48
N ALA A 76 6.52 -10.34 -0.37
CA ALA A 76 5.43 -10.82 0.47
C ALA A 76 4.93 -12.18 0.00
N GLY A 77 4.77 -12.38 -1.31
CA GLY A 77 4.37 -13.65 -1.89
C GLY A 77 5.39 -14.78 -1.70
N GLU A 78 6.66 -14.44 -1.54
CA GLU A 78 7.71 -15.41 -1.21
C GLU A 78 7.69 -15.83 0.26
N ARG A 79 7.24 -14.94 1.15
CA ARG A 79 7.22 -15.18 2.60
C ARG A 79 5.97 -15.93 3.05
N TRP A 80 4.82 -15.70 2.42
CA TRP A 80 3.56 -16.30 2.83
C TRP A 80 2.81 -16.92 1.66
N PRO A 81 2.05 -18.00 1.90
CA PRO A 81 1.24 -18.63 0.86
C PRO A 81 0.01 -17.78 0.56
N LEU A 82 0.14 -16.86 -0.38
CA LEU A 82 -0.92 -15.95 -0.78
C LEU A 82 -1.60 -16.42 -2.06
N TYR A 83 -2.90 -16.20 -2.14
CA TYR A 83 -3.65 -16.34 -3.39
C TYR A 83 -3.65 -15.05 -4.20
N GLY A 84 -3.27 -13.95 -3.57
CA GLY A 84 -3.14 -12.69 -4.27
C GLY A 84 -2.76 -11.55 -3.33
N LEU A 85 -2.19 -10.51 -3.92
CA LEU A 85 -1.84 -9.29 -3.23
C LEU A 85 -1.86 -8.13 -4.21
N THR A 86 -2.66 -7.11 -3.90
CA THR A 86 -2.73 -5.89 -4.71
C THR A 86 -2.38 -4.68 -3.83
N ILE A 87 -1.59 -3.78 -4.39
CA ILE A 87 -1.24 -2.50 -3.76
C ILE A 87 -1.77 -1.39 -4.64
N LEU A 88 -2.69 -0.58 -4.09
CA LEU A 88 -3.22 0.61 -4.74
C LEU A 88 -2.62 1.83 -4.04
N HIS A 89 -2.05 2.75 -4.79
CA HIS A 89 -1.51 3.98 -4.20
C HIS A 89 -1.87 5.19 -5.04
N ARG A 90 -2.39 6.20 -4.36
CA ARG A 90 -2.75 7.45 -5.00
C ARG A 90 -1.59 8.43 -4.90
N VAL A 91 -1.47 9.30 -5.90
CA VAL A 91 -0.49 10.40 -5.96
C VAL A 91 -1.24 11.69 -6.29
N GLY A 92 -0.54 12.81 -6.18
CA GLY A 92 -1.13 14.12 -6.43
C GLY A 92 -1.81 14.70 -5.20
N LYS A 93 -2.62 15.70 -5.40
CA LYS A 93 -3.28 16.43 -4.30
C LYS A 93 -4.50 15.67 -3.79
N MET A 94 -4.57 15.53 -2.47
CA MET A 94 -5.67 14.84 -1.77
C MET A 94 -6.14 15.67 -0.59
N LEU A 95 -7.41 15.53 -0.27
CA LEU A 95 -8.05 16.19 0.86
C LEU A 95 -8.31 15.22 2.00
N PRO A 96 -8.44 15.70 3.25
CA PRO A 96 -8.78 14.85 4.38
C PRO A 96 -9.99 13.96 4.11
N GLY A 97 -9.91 12.69 4.49
CA GLY A 97 -10.92 11.67 4.24
C GLY A 97 -10.74 10.89 2.95
N GLU A 98 -9.92 11.34 2.03
CA GLU A 98 -9.65 10.60 0.79
C GLU A 98 -8.66 9.46 1.03
N ARG A 99 -8.80 8.37 0.27
CA ARG A 99 -7.91 7.21 0.36
C ARG A 99 -6.57 7.51 -0.29
N ILE A 100 -5.48 7.28 0.44
CA ILE A 100 -4.11 7.40 -0.07
C ILE A 100 -3.64 6.07 -0.63
N VAL A 101 -3.90 5.01 0.09
CA VAL A 101 -3.34 3.69 -0.16
C VAL A 101 -4.33 2.61 0.24
N ALA A 102 -4.29 1.49 -0.45
CA ALA A 102 -4.95 0.27 -0.01
C ALA A 102 -4.07 -0.93 -0.35
N VAL A 103 -4.02 -1.87 0.58
CA VAL A 103 -3.36 -3.16 0.37
C VAL A 103 -4.41 -4.24 0.58
N ILE A 104 -4.57 -5.13 -0.40
CA ILE A 104 -5.52 -6.22 -0.38
C ILE A 104 -4.75 -7.53 -0.46
N ALA A 105 -4.80 -8.36 0.59
CA ALA A 105 -4.12 -9.64 0.64
C ALA A 105 -5.12 -10.76 0.83
N CYS A 106 -5.00 -11.83 0.04
CA CYS A 106 -5.86 -13.00 0.07
C CYS A 106 -5.05 -14.24 0.39
N SER A 107 -5.56 -15.08 1.28
CA SER A 107 -4.92 -16.35 1.62
C SER A 107 -5.96 -17.39 2.02
N ARG A 108 -5.51 -18.64 2.15
CA ARG A 108 -6.37 -19.72 2.63
C ARG A 108 -6.77 -19.52 4.08
N HIS A 109 -5.82 -19.06 4.90
CA HIS A 109 -5.99 -18.83 6.34
C HIS A 109 -5.68 -17.38 6.67
N ARG A 110 -6.38 -16.82 7.64
CA ARG A 110 -6.32 -15.39 7.97
C ARG A 110 -4.93 -14.85 8.32
N GLN A 111 -4.07 -15.66 8.94
CA GLN A 111 -2.78 -15.16 9.45
C GLN A 111 -1.87 -14.67 8.33
N ALA A 112 -1.77 -15.41 7.23
CA ALA A 112 -0.96 -14.99 6.08
C ALA A 112 -1.48 -13.69 5.48
N ALA A 113 -2.81 -13.52 5.40
CA ALA A 113 -3.41 -12.29 4.89
C ALA A 113 -3.08 -11.09 5.78
N PHE A 114 -3.21 -11.24 7.10
CA PHE A 114 -2.83 -10.18 8.05
C PHE A 114 -1.34 -9.84 7.95
N ASP A 115 -0.48 -10.85 7.98
CA ASP A 115 0.97 -10.65 7.98
C ASP A 115 1.44 -10.00 6.68
N ALA A 116 0.96 -10.46 5.54
CA ALA A 116 1.33 -9.91 4.24
C ALA A 116 0.89 -8.46 4.10
N CYS A 117 -0.32 -8.14 4.55
CA CYS A 117 -0.85 -6.78 4.50
C CYS A 117 -0.01 -5.84 5.38
N SER A 118 0.29 -6.26 6.61
CA SER A 118 1.12 -5.49 7.53
C SER A 118 2.55 -5.31 7.01
N TYR A 119 3.15 -6.38 6.50
CA TYR A 119 4.48 -6.36 5.88
C TYR A 119 4.55 -5.37 4.72
N ALA A 120 3.59 -5.44 3.81
CA ALA A 120 3.56 -4.56 2.64
C ALA A 120 3.50 -3.09 3.07
N MET A 121 2.67 -2.76 4.06
CA MET A 121 2.55 -1.39 4.57
C MET A 121 3.84 -0.92 5.24
N ASP A 122 4.48 -1.76 6.04
CA ASP A 122 5.71 -1.40 6.75
C ASP A 122 6.85 -1.08 5.76
N TYR A 123 6.98 -1.87 4.70
CA TYR A 123 8.00 -1.61 3.68
C TYR A 123 7.63 -0.45 2.76
N LEU A 124 6.36 -0.31 2.42
CA LEU A 124 5.89 0.78 1.58
C LEU A 124 6.20 2.14 2.21
N LYS A 125 6.01 2.26 3.51
CA LYS A 125 6.25 3.50 4.25
C LYS A 125 7.71 3.94 4.25
N THR A 126 8.66 3.03 4.04
CA THR A 126 10.10 3.32 4.17
C THR A 126 10.88 3.12 2.89
N GLU A 127 10.47 2.21 2.01
CA GLU A 127 11.25 1.87 0.81
C GLU A 127 10.70 2.45 -0.49
N ALA A 128 9.41 2.74 -0.55
CA ALA A 128 8.83 3.33 -1.77
C ALA A 128 9.15 4.83 -1.83
N PRO A 129 9.70 5.32 -2.95
CA PRO A 129 10.08 6.73 -3.05
C PRO A 129 8.86 7.63 -3.27
N PHE A 130 8.33 8.12 -2.17
CA PHE A 130 7.26 9.12 -2.12
C PHE A 130 7.71 10.32 -1.32
N TRP A 131 7.26 11.50 -1.75
CA TRP A 131 7.45 12.76 -1.01
C TRP A 131 6.08 13.34 -0.69
N LYS A 132 5.89 13.74 0.58
CA LYS A 132 4.62 14.27 1.08
C LYS A 132 4.74 15.77 1.35
N LEU A 133 3.86 16.55 0.76
CA LEU A 133 3.70 17.97 1.05
C LEU A 133 2.39 18.17 1.80
N GLU A 134 2.47 18.60 3.06
CA GLU A 134 1.32 19.02 3.85
C GLU A 134 1.15 20.53 3.71
N ASP A 135 -0.05 20.97 3.29
CA ASP A 135 -0.36 22.37 3.05
C ASP A 135 -1.67 22.73 3.78
N ASP A 136 -1.62 23.75 4.66
CA ASP A 136 -2.80 24.21 5.40
C ASP A 136 -3.69 25.16 4.59
N GLY A 137 -3.25 25.56 3.39
CA GLY A 137 -3.98 26.49 2.54
C GLY A 137 -3.94 27.93 3.05
N LYS A 138 -3.15 28.20 4.11
CA LYS A 138 -3.04 29.51 4.77
C LYS A 138 -1.59 30.01 4.83
N GLY A 139 -0.78 29.55 3.91
CA GLY A 139 0.61 29.99 3.77
C GLY A 139 1.66 29.07 4.41
N LYS A 140 1.25 27.98 5.06
CA LYS A 140 2.19 27.01 5.60
C LYS A 140 2.12 25.71 4.81
N ALA A 141 3.22 25.37 4.14
CA ALA A 141 3.37 24.13 3.38
C ALA A 141 4.73 23.52 3.70
N ASP A 142 4.72 22.27 4.20
CA ASP A 142 5.92 21.57 4.66
C ASP A 142 6.04 20.18 4.03
N TRP A 143 7.25 19.84 3.58
CA TRP A 143 7.57 18.48 3.20
C TRP A 143 7.77 17.63 4.46
N VAL A 144 7.17 16.44 4.48
CA VAL A 144 7.16 15.54 5.64
C VAL A 144 7.91 14.26 5.32
N ASP A 145 8.85 13.89 6.19
CA ASP A 145 9.62 12.65 6.09
C ASP A 145 8.89 11.47 6.74
N ALA A 146 9.35 10.25 6.40
CA ALA A 146 8.90 9.03 7.08
C ALA A 146 9.19 9.12 8.58
N ARG A 147 8.26 8.61 9.39
CA ARG A 147 8.40 8.62 10.86
C ARG A 147 9.38 7.55 11.32
N GLU A 148 10.06 7.79 12.45
CA GLU A 148 10.92 6.79 13.09
C GLU A 148 10.16 5.50 13.38
N SER A 149 8.90 5.61 13.82
CA SER A 149 8.05 4.45 14.05
C SER A 149 7.83 3.59 12.80
N ASP A 150 7.87 4.19 11.62
CA ASP A 150 7.74 3.46 10.35
C ASP A 150 9.00 2.61 10.08
N HIS A 151 10.18 3.14 10.38
CA HIS A 151 11.43 2.40 10.26
C HIS A 151 11.51 1.25 11.27
N GLU A 152 11.07 1.47 12.49
CA GLU A 152 11.00 0.45 13.54
C GLU A 152 10.04 -0.68 13.15
N ALA A 153 8.88 -0.34 12.63
CA ALA A 153 7.88 -1.32 12.17
C ALA A 153 8.45 -2.20 11.06
N ARG A 154 9.17 -1.60 10.10
CA ARG A 154 9.82 -2.37 9.03
C ARG A 154 10.90 -3.28 9.59
N ASP A 155 11.71 -2.78 10.52
CA ASP A 155 12.88 -3.50 11.04
C ASP A 155 12.51 -4.80 11.76
N ARG A 156 11.30 -4.91 12.33
CA ARG A 156 10.84 -6.15 12.97
C ARG A 156 10.80 -7.33 11.99
N TRP A 157 10.62 -7.11 10.70
CA TRP A 157 10.55 -8.16 9.69
C TRP A 157 11.93 -8.68 9.29
N SER A 158 13.00 -7.96 9.59
CA SER A 158 14.36 -8.36 9.27
C SER A 158 14.98 -9.33 10.27
N LYS A 159 14.28 -9.62 11.38
CA LYS A 159 14.77 -10.46 12.48
C LYS A 159 14.45 -11.96 12.32
N ASP A 160 13.88 -12.35 11.23
CA ASP A 160 13.50 -13.76 10.95
C ASP A 160 14.57 -14.51 10.19
#